data_4b00207f7f52d43803173f55f8ce3b7f
#
_entry.id   4b00207f7f52d43803173f55f8ce3b7f
#
_cell.length_a   1.000
_cell.length_b   1.000
_cell.length_c   1.000
_cell.angle_alpha   90.00
_cell.angle_beta   90.00
_cell.angle_gamma   90.00
#
_symmetry.space_group_name_H-M   'P 1'
#
loop_
_entity.id
_entity.type
_entity.pdbx_description
1 polymer ?
#
loop_
_entity_poly.entity_id
_entity_poly.type
_entity_poly.pdbx_seq_one_letter_code
_entity_poly.pdbx_strand_id
1 'polypeptide(L)'
;FGWFNRTFNRSASRYETFVGKILHRSLRWMLIYVVLLGGMVFLFLHLPTSFLPLEDRGMFTTSVQLPSGATQQQTLKVVQKAEDYFLNNEKQNVESVFATVGSGPGGNGQNVARMFVRLKDWDQRDPETGSSFAIIERATKAFNQINEARVIASSPPAISGLGSSAGFDMELEDHAGKGHDALMAARDTLLELAGKNPLLTR
;
A
#
# COMPACT_ATOMS: atom_id res chain seq x y z
N PHE A 1 47.72 -34.15 4.38
CA PHE A 1 47.24 -33.73 3.04
C PHE A 1 46.51 -34.82 2.23
N GLY A 2 46.54 -36.11 2.63
CA GLY A 2 45.94 -37.21 1.89
C GLY A 2 44.39 -37.15 1.79
N TRP A 3 43.71 -36.60 2.78
CA TRP A 3 42.25 -36.41 2.74
C TRP A 3 41.84 -35.31 1.71
N PHE A 4 42.58 -34.19 1.70
CA PHE A 4 42.35 -33.10 0.76
C PHE A 4 42.52 -33.55 -0.68
N ASN A 5 43.64 -34.24 -0.98
CA ASN A 5 43.89 -34.72 -2.36
C ASN A 5 42.83 -35.74 -2.81
N ARG A 6 42.36 -36.64 -1.91
CA ARG A 6 41.29 -37.58 -2.25
C ARG A 6 39.95 -36.87 -2.55
N THR A 7 39.62 -35.86 -1.73
CA THR A 7 38.37 -35.10 -1.92
C THR A 7 38.45 -34.27 -3.18
N PHE A 8 39.59 -33.63 -3.43
CA PHE A 8 39.81 -32.82 -4.64
C PHE A 8 39.75 -33.70 -5.90
N ASN A 9 40.46 -34.81 -5.97
CA ASN A 9 40.47 -35.72 -7.12
C ASN A 9 39.08 -36.31 -7.36
N ARG A 10 38.31 -36.65 -6.31
CA ARG A 10 36.94 -37.10 -6.46
C ARG A 10 36.01 -36.02 -7.02
N SER A 11 36.20 -34.80 -6.60
CA SER A 11 35.41 -33.65 -7.12
C SER A 11 35.78 -33.34 -8.56
N ALA A 12 37.07 -33.35 -8.91
CA ALA A 12 37.56 -33.14 -10.27
C ALA A 12 37.01 -34.20 -11.25
N SER A 13 37.10 -35.52 -10.85
CA SER A 13 36.57 -36.59 -11.67
C SER A 13 35.06 -36.53 -11.86
N ARG A 14 34.29 -36.12 -10.84
CA ARG A 14 32.84 -35.87 -10.97
C ARG A 14 32.55 -34.73 -11.90
N TYR A 15 33.31 -33.65 -11.81
CA TYR A 15 33.18 -32.49 -12.68
C TYR A 15 33.46 -32.85 -14.15
N GLU A 16 34.56 -33.56 -14.45
CA GLU A 16 34.89 -34.04 -15.79
C GLU A 16 33.76 -34.92 -16.36
N THR A 17 33.26 -35.87 -15.56
CA THR A 17 32.15 -36.75 -15.99
C THR A 17 30.88 -35.94 -16.26
N PHE A 18 30.57 -34.96 -15.45
CA PHE A 18 29.40 -34.10 -15.61
C PHE A 18 29.50 -33.22 -16.86
N VAL A 19 30.65 -32.57 -17.06
CA VAL A 19 30.93 -31.77 -18.26
C VAL A 19 30.89 -32.64 -19.51
N GLY A 20 31.48 -33.84 -19.49
CA GLY A 20 31.43 -34.77 -20.60
C GLY A 20 29.99 -35.16 -20.97
N LYS A 21 29.11 -35.40 -19.99
CA LYS A 21 27.69 -35.70 -20.25
C LYS A 21 26.94 -34.51 -20.85
N ILE A 22 27.27 -33.27 -20.40
CA ILE A 22 26.67 -32.05 -20.96
C ILE A 22 27.10 -31.89 -22.44
N LEU A 23 28.38 -32.04 -22.74
CA LEU A 23 28.90 -31.91 -24.08
C LEU A 23 28.34 -32.96 -25.06
N HIS A 24 28.22 -34.22 -24.61
CA HIS A 24 27.61 -35.29 -25.42
C HIS A 24 26.12 -35.10 -25.71
N ARG A 25 25.43 -34.29 -24.87
CA ARG A 25 24.01 -34.01 -25.04
C ARG A 25 23.75 -32.51 -25.11
N SER A 26 24.63 -31.76 -25.72
CA SER A 26 24.64 -30.31 -25.81
C SER A 26 23.30 -29.74 -26.28
N LEU A 27 22.67 -30.37 -27.28
CA LEU A 27 21.38 -29.93 -27.83
C LEU A 27 20.26 -29.95 -26.75
N ARG A 28 20.24 -31.02 -25.90
CA ARG A 28 19.23 -31.10 -24.82
C ARG A 28 19.46 -30.02 -23.75
N TRP A 29 20.71 -29.78 -23.36
CA TRP A 29 21.05 -28.76 -22.38
C TRP A 29 20.80 -27.35 -22.92
N MET A 30 21.05 -27.15 -24.21
CA MET A 30 20.76 -25.91 -24.89
C MET A 30 19.25 -25.62 -24.94
N LEU A 31 18.43 -26.67 -25.18
CA LEU A 31 16.98 -26.55 -25.15
C LEU A 31 16.46 -26.21 -23.75
N ILE A 32 16.98 -26.88 -22.72
CA ILE A 32 16.66 -26.55 -21.31
C ILE A 32 17.04 -25.11 -21.00
N TYR A 33 18.21 -24.64 -21.43
CA TYR A 33 18.65 -23.26 -21.25
C TYR A 33 17.70 -22.26 -21.92
N VAL A 34 17.30 -22.51 -23.16
CA VAL A 34 16.35 -21.66 -23.90
C VAL A 34 14.99 -21.61 -23.18
N VAL A 35 14.49 -22.73 -22.66
CA VAL A 35 13.24 -22.79 -21.88
C VAL A 35 13.37 -21.99 -20.60
N LEU A 36 14.48 -22.11 -19.88
CA LEU A 36 14.72 -21.31 -18.65
C LEU A 36 14.83 -19.83 -18.97
N LEU A 37 15.52 -19.48 -20.06
CA LEU A 37 15.64 -18.08 -20.49
C LEU A 37 14.27 -17.51 -20.88
N GLY A 38 13.48 -18.27 -21.62
CA GLY A 38 12.09 -17.90 -21.97
C GLY A 38 11.21 -17.73 -20.74
N GLY A 39 11.33 -18.63 -19.76
CA GLY A 39 10.65 -18.53 -18.48
C GLY A 39 11.07 -17.29 -17.69
N MET A 40 12.35 -16.96 -17.68
CA MET A 40 12.87 -15.76 -17.03
C MET A 40 12.31 -14.48 -17.68
N VAL A 41 12.32 -14.41 -19.02
CA VAL A 41 11.76 -13.27 -19.76
C VAL A 41 10.26 -13.17 -19.51
N PHE A 42 9.53 -14.29 -19.52
CA PHE A 42 8.11 -14.33 -19.22
C PHE A 42 7.82 -13.79 -17.81
N LEU A 43 8.54 -14.24 -16.79
CA LEU A 43 8.40 -13.75 -15.43
C LEU A 43 8.72 -12.26 -15.35
N PHE A 44 9.80 -11.81 -15.98
CA PHE A 44 10.19 -10.39 -15.95
C PHE A 44 9.12 -9.48 -16.56
N LEU A 45 8.46 -9.93 -17.65
CA LEU A 45 7.39 -9.14 -18.29
C LEU A 45 6.07 -9.15 -17.50
N HIS A 46 5.85 -10.17 -16.65
CA HIS A 46 4.61 -10.32 -15.87
C HIS A 46 4.75 -9.89 -14.41
N LEU A 47 5.96 -9.67 -13.93
CA LEU A 47 6.16 -9.13 -12.60
C LEU A 47 5.71 -7.67 -12.55
N PRO A 48 4.86 -7.30 -11.57
CA PRO A 48 4.47 -5.91 -11.39
C PRO A 48 5.71 -5.07 -11.09
N THR A 49 5.96 -4.07 -11.92
CA THR A 49 7.02 -3.10 -11.70
C THR A 49 6.54 -2.10 -10.65
N SER A 50 6.91 -2.32 -9.40
CA SER A 50 6.72 -1.35 -8.34
C SER A 50 8.07 -1.00 -7.74
N PHE A 51 8.33 0.29 -7.54
CA PHE A 51 9.58 0.75 -6.91
C PHE A 51 9.71 0.23 -5.47
N LEU A 52 8.58 0.13 -4.77
CA LEU A 52 8.47 -0.46 -3.45
C LEU A 52 7.13 -1.18 -3.34
N PRO A 53 7.09 -2.47 -3.01
CA PRO A 53 5.84 -3.16 -2.75
C PRO A 53 5.18 -2.56 -1.51
N LEU A 54 3.85 -2.48 -1.54
CA LEU A 54 3.07 -2.14 -0.36
C LEU A 54 3.18 -3.28 0.64
N GLU A 55 3.77 -3.01 1.79
CA GLU A 55 3.93 -3.97 2.87
C GLU A 55 2.90 -3.71 3.98
N ASP A 56 2.36 -4.79 4.54
CA ASP A 56 1.57 -4.69 5.76
C ASP A 56 2.51 -4.56 6.96
N ARG A 57 2.56 -3.37 7.54
CA ARG A 57 3.42 -3.06 8.69
C ARG A 57 2.76 -3.29 10.04
N GLY A 58 1.59 -3.93 10.06
CA GLY A 58 0.82 -4.10 11.29
C GLY A 58 0.25 -2.80 11.84
N MET A 59 0.20 -1.74 11.03
CA MET A 59 -0.39 -0.45 11.39
C MET A 59 -0.89 0.30 10.17
N PHE A 60 -1.93 1.10 10.36
CA PHE A 60 -2.42 2.04 9.35
C PHE A 60 -2.98 3.30 10.01
N THR A 61 -3.23 4.33 9.20
CA THR A 61 -3.78 5.60 9.67
C THR A 61 -5.19 5.81 9.13
N THR A 62 -6.02 6.45 9.95
CA THR A 62 -7.36 6.88 9.54
C THR A 62 -7.46 8.38 9.73
N SER A 63 -7.79 9.11 8.68
CA SER A 63 -8.04 10.54 8.73
C SER A 63 -9.54 10.80 8.80
N VAL A 64 -9.91 11.75 9.64
CA VAL A 64 -11.30 12.21 9.83
C VAL A 64 -11.35 13.68 9.49
N GLN A 65 -12.23 14.07 8.58
CA GLN A 65 -12.41 15.45 8.17
C GLN A 65 -13.91 15.79 8.10
N LEU A 66 -14.32 16.74 8.90
CA LEU A 66 -15.66 17.31 8.89
C LEU A 66 -15.68 18.59 8.02
N PRO A 67 -16.85 19.06 7.62
CA PRO A 67 -17.01 20.36 6.95
C PRO A 67 -16.41 21.51 7.75
N SER A 68 -16.00 22.57 7.06
CA SER A 68 -15.49 23.78 7.68
C SER A 68 -16.56 24.37 8.65
N GLY A 69 -16.13 24.72 9.85
CA GLY A 69 -17.03 25.22 10.91
C GLY A 69 -17.53 24.16 11.89
N ALA A 70 -17.24 22.88 11.67
CA ALA A 70 -17.52 21.86 12.65
C ALA A 70 -16.68 22.05 13.92
N THR A 71 -17.30 21.81 15.08
CA THR A 71 -16.64 21.94 16.38
C THR A 71 -15.80 20.70 16.70
N GLN A 72 -14.82 20.87 17.60
CA GLN A 72 -14.02 19.76 18.12
C GLN A 72 -14.87 18.64 18.72
N GLN A 73 -15.99 18.99 19.38
CA GLN A 73 -16.90 18.00 19.95
C GLN A 73 -17.62 17.16 18.90
N GLN A 74 -17.98 17.76 17.76
CA GLN A 74 -18.54 17.03 16.62
C GLN A 74 -17.52 16.09 16.00
N THR A 75 -16.29 16.57 15.85
CA THR A 75 -15.18 15.75 15.35
C THR A 75 -14.91 14.57 16.29
N LEU A 76 -14.90 14.81 17.61
CA LEU A 76 -14.71 13.76 18.62
C LEU A 76 -15.79 12.67 18.52
N LYS A 77 -17.06 13.05 18.30
CA LYS A 77 -18.14 12.04 18.12
C LYS A 77 -17.91 11.13 16.92
N VAL A 78 -17.42 11.68 15.81
CA VAL A 78 -17.10 10.86 14.61
C VAL A 78 -15.89 9.98 14.88
N VAL A 79 -14.86 10.51 15.55
CA VAL A 79 -13.69 9.73 15.97
C VAL A 79 -14.11 8.55 16.85
N GLN A 80 -14.98 8.77 17.84
CA GLN A 80 -15.51 7.71 18.70
C GLN A 80 -16.26 6.63 17.89
N LYS A 81 -17.10 7.02 16.93
CA LYS A 81 -17.76 6.05 16.03
C LYS A 81 -16.75 5.19 15.26
N ALA A 82 -15.69 5.80 14.76
CA ALA A 82 -14.65 5.07 14.02
C ALA A 82 -13.79 4.19 14.95
N GLU A 83 -13.52 4.65 16.17
CA GLU A 83 -12.82 3.89 17.21
C GLU A 83 -13.64 2.67 17.65
N ASP A 84 -14.93 2.86 17.90
CA ASP A 84 -15.87 1.78 18.23
C ASP A 84 -15.92 0.72 17.13
N TYR A 85 -15.88 1.13 15.87
CA TYR A 85 -15.81 0.20 14.76
C TYR A 85 -14.56 -0.67 14.84
N PHE A 86 -13.40 -0.09 14.99
CA PHE A 86 -12.14 -0.83 15.04
C PHE A 86 -12.03 -1.73 16.27
N LEU A 87 -12.47 -1.27 17.44
CA LEU A 87 -12.37 -2.02 18.68
C LEU A 87 -13.43 -3.14 18.80
N ASN A 88 -14.58 -3.00 18.16
CA ASN A 88 -15.65 -3.98 18.25
C ASN A 88 -15.73 -4.89 17.02
N ASN A 89 -15.74 -4.33 15.81
CA ASN A 89 -15.89 -5.12 14.57
C ASN A 89 -14.57 -5.77 14.13
N GLU A 90 -13.45 -5.12 14.39
CA GLU A 90 -12.10 -5.63 14.03
C GLU A 90 -11.31 -6.12 15.27
N LYS A 91 -11.98 -6.41 16.37
CA LYS A 91 -11.40 -6.83 17.66
C LYS A 91 -10.43 -8.01 17.55
N GLN A 92 -10.62 -8.89 16.58
CA GLN A 92 -9.75 -10.04 16.38
C GLN A 92 -8.38 -9.62 15.83
N ASN A 93 -8.33 -8.54 15.05
CA ASN A 93 -7.15 -8.09 14.31
C ASN A 93 -6.52 -6.83 14.90
N VAL A 94 -7.31 -5.95 15.54
CA VAL A 94 -6.85 -4.68 16.10
C VAL A 94 -6.40 -4.85 17.55
N GLU A 95 -5.20 -4.33 17.86
CA GLU A 95 -4.64 -4.30 19.21
C GLU A 95 -5.05 -3.01 19.94
N SER A 96 -4.84 -1.87 19.29
CA SER A 96 -5.11 -0.56 19.88
C SER A 96 -5.39 0.52 18.83
N VAL A 97 -6.10 1.55 19.25
CA VAL A 97 -6.38 2.74 18.45
C VAL A 97 -5.95 3.95 19.25
N PHE A 98 -5.18 4.84 18.61
CA PHE A 98 -4.79 6.13 19.18
C PHE A 98 -5.30 7.24 18.28
N ALA A 99 -6.09 8.16 18.83
CA ALA A 99 -6.69 9.25 18.07
C ALA A 99 -6.20 10.62 18.57
N THR A 100 -5.90 11.52 17.63
CA THR A 100 -5.58 12.92 17.90
C THR A 100 -6.60 13.80 17.20
N VAL A 101 -7.36 14.55 17.95
CA VAL A 101 -8.33 15.54 17.45
C VAL A 101 -7.66 16.90 17.35
N GLY A 102 -7.93 17.64 16.28
CA GLY A 102 -7.33 18.96 16.04
C GLY A 102 -6.15 18.94 15.09
N SER A 103 -5.67 17.77 14.66
CA SER A 103 -4.57 17.62 13.71
C SER A 103 -4.91 16.54 12.66
N GLY A 104 -4.67 16.82 11.40
CA GLY A 104 -4.96 15.93 10.28
C GLY A 104 -3.98 16.10 9.13
N PRO A 105 -4.10 15.30 8.05
CA PRO A 105 -3.22 15.39 6.87
C PRO A 105 -3.26 16.75 6.18
N GLY A 106 -4.42 17.45 6.22
CA GLY A 106 -4.63 18.78 5.63
C GLY A 106 -4.31 19.95 6.55
N GLY A 107 -3.66 19.71 7.71
CA GLY A 107 -3.31 20.75 8.67
C GLY A 107 -4.01 20.62 10.01
N ASN A 108 -3.99 21.70 10.80
CA ASN A 108 -4.59 21.76 12.12
C ASN A 108 -5.94 22.48 12.07
N GLY A 109 -6.94 21.97 12.77
CA GLY A 109 -8.27 22.56 12.84
C GLY A 109 -9.22 21.74 13.71
N GLN A 110 -10.25 22.37 14.25
CA GLN A 110 -11.23 21.70 15.11
C GLN A 110 -12.03 20.60 14.37
N ASN A 111 -12.10 20.69 13.04
CA ASN A 111 -12.86 19.81 12.15
C ASN A 111 -12.03 18.63 11.60
N VAL A 112 -10.81 18.43 12.08
CA VAL A 112 -9.93 17.37 11.61
C VAL A 112 -9.45 16.49 12.74
N ALA A 113 -9.21 15.21 12.44
CA ALA A 113 -8.57 14.28 13.36
C ALA A 113 -7.75 13.24 12.58
N ARG A 114 -6.80 12.63 13.28
CA ARG A 114 -6.01 11.50 12.79
C ARG A 114 -6.04 10.39 13.82
N MET A 115 -6.21 9.18 13.34
CA MET A 115 -6.17 7.99 14.17
C MET A 115 -5.05 7.09 13.66
N PHE A 116 -4.34 6.45 14.58
CA PHE A 116 -3.36 5.41 14.33
C PHE A 116 -3.93 4.11 14.84
N VAL A 117 -4.12 3.16 13.94
CA VAL A 117 -4.65 1.83 14.26
C VAL A 117 -3.51 0.85 14.23
N ARG A 118 -3.23 0.23 15.37
CA ARG A 118 -2.23 -0.81 15.51
C ARG A 118 -2.91 -2.17 15.47
N LEU A 119 -2.39 -3.05 14.66
CA LEU A 119 -2.85 -4.43 14.54
C LEU A 119 -2.06 -5.33 15.49
N LYS A 120 -2.65 -6.45 15.86
CA LYS A 120 -1.96 -7.52 16.59
C LYS A 120 -0.83 -8.12 15.76
N ASP A 121 0.02 -8.90 16.38
CA ASP A 121 1.08 -9.62 15.69
C ASP A 121 0.51 -10.59 14.64
N TRP A 122 1.28 -10.88 13.60
CA TRP A 122 0.85 -11.67 12.44
C TRP A 122 0.28 -13.05 12.78
N ASP A 123 0.85 -13.73 13.76
CA ASP A 123 0.44 -15.03 14.27
C ASP A 123 -0.88 -15.01 15.07
N GLN A 124 -1.31 -13.83 15.50
CA GLN A 124 -2.55 -13.61 16.27
C GLN A 124 -3.69 -13.07 15.40
N ARG A 125 -3.44 -12.77 14.13
CA ARG A 125 -4.42 -12.27 13.18
C ARG A 125 -4.98 -13.40 12.33
N ASP A 126 -6.19 -13.20 11.80
CA ASP A 126 -6.76 -14.11 10.82
C ASP A 126 -5.90 -14.11 9.54
N PRO A 127 -5.42 -15.27 9.05
CA PRO A 127 -4.53 -15.34 7.89
C PRO A 127 -5.12 -14.80 6.59
N GLU A 128 -6.44 -14.89 6.41
CA GLU A 128 -7.11 -14.49 5.17
C GLU A 128 -7.64 -13.05 5.24
N THR A 129 -8.17 -12.65 6.40
CA THR A 129 -8.90 -11.39 6.55
C THR A 129 -8.20 -10.36 7.44
N GLY A 130 -7.12 -10.75 8.13
CA GLY A 130 -6.41 -9.93 9.10
C GLY A 130 -5.32 -9.04 8.53
N SER A 131 -5.15 -8.95 7.20
CA SER A 131 -4.19 -8.02 6.60
C SER A 131 -4.67 -6.58 6.76
N SER A 132 -3.72 -5.62 6.89
CA SER A 132 -4.05 -4.20 6.98
C SER A 132 -4.87 -3.72 5.79
N PHE A 133 -4.62 -4.25 4.60
CA PHE A 133 -5.34 -3.91 3.37
C PHE A 133 -6.80 -4.37 3.42
N ALA A 134 -7.06 -5.59 3.88
CA ALA A 134 -8.40 -6.13 4.02
C ALA A 134 -9.21 -5.36 5.08
N ILE A 135 -8.57 -4.98 6.19
CA ILE A 135 -9.21 -4.18 7.24
C ILE A 135 -9.51 -2.77 6.73
N ILE A 136 -8.59 -2.12 6.01
CA ILE A 136 -8.79 -0.81 5.39
C ILE A 136 -9.96 -0.84 4.41
N GLU A 137 -10.09 -1.88 3.59
CA GLU A 137 -11.20 -2.03 2.66
C GLU A 137 -12.56 -2.14 3.38
N ARG A 138 -12.64 -2.98 4.43
CA ARG A 138 -13.87 -3.12 5.24
C ARG A 138 -14.21 -1.83 5.97
N ALA A 139 -13.21 -1.20 6.58
CA ALA A 139 -13.37 0.07 7.26
C ALA A 139 -13.85 1.17 6.30
N THR A 140 -13.30 1.25 5.10
CA THR A 140 -13.72 2.21 4.07
C THR A 140 -15.19 2.01 3.70
N LYS A 141 -15.63 0.75 3.52
CA LYS A 141 -17.06 0.44 3.26
C LYS A 141 -17.96 0.87 4.40
N ALA A 142 -17.55 0.62 5.64
CA ALA A 142 -18.31 1.03 6.83
C ALA A 142 -18.36 2.56 6.99
N PHE A 143 -17.24 3.24 6.78
CA PHE A 143 -17.14 4.68 6.96
C PHE A 143 -17.82 5.49 5.86
N ASN A 144 -18.00 4.92 4.67
CA ASN A 144 -18.82 5.54 3.62
C ASN A 144 -20.29 5.76 4.01
N GLN A 145 -20.74 5.12 5.09
CA GLN A 145 -22.06 5.35 5.67
C GLN A 145 -22.11 6.57 6.61
N ILE A 146 -20.96 7.16 6.95
CA ILE A 146 -20.89 8.34 7.80
C ILE A 146 -21.02 9.58 6.92
N ASN A 147 -22.23 10.13 6.83
CA ASN A 147 -22.50 11.31 5.99
C ASN A 147 -22.00 12.62 6.58
N GLU A 148 -21.68 12.63 7.88
CA GLU A 148 -21.29 13.85 8.63
C GLU A 148 -19.83 14.23 8.42
N ALA A 149 -18.99 13.28 7.98
CA ALA A 149 -17.56 13.45 7.84
C ALA A 149 -16.98 12.56 6.74
N ARG A 150 -15.87 12.98 6.18
CA ARG A 150 -15.04 12.14 5.34
C ARG A 150 -14.05 11.38 6.22
N VAL A 151 -14.20 10.07 6.28
CA VAL A 151 -13.32 9.18 7.05
C VAL A 151 -12.59 8.27 6.08
N ILE A 152 -11.25 8.36 6.04
CA ILE A 152 -10.41 7.61 5.11
C ILE A 152 -9.36 6.83 5.88
N ALA A 153 -9.40 5.51 5.76
CA ALA A 153 -8.34 4.64 6.22
C ALA A 153 -7.30 4.43 5.10
N SER A 154 -6.03 4.55 5.41
CA SER A 154 -4.94 4.40 4.43
C SER A 154 -3.69 3.79 5.06
N SER A 155 -3.00 2.96 4.29
CA SER A 155 -1.69 2.45 4.69
C SER A 155 -0.65 3.57 4.64
N PRO A 156 0.29 3.65 5.60
CA PRO A 156 1.37 4.62 5.53
C PRO A 156 2.27 4.33 4.33
N PRO A 157 2.89 5.34 3.73
CA PRO A 157 3.80 5.15 2.61
C PRO A 157 5.00 4.30 3.01
N ALA A 158 5.54 3.53 2.06
CA ALA A 158 6.67 2.65 2.29
C ALA A 158 7.92 3.41 2.79
N ILE A 159 8.10 4.65 2.36
CA ILE A 159 9.16 5.55 2.83
C ILE A 159 8.51 6.83 3.37
N SER A 160 8.76 7.12 4.65
CA SER A 160 8.34 8.38 5.26
C SER A 160 9.00 9.56 4.56
N GLY A 161 8.21 10.50 4.06
CA GLY A 161 8.70 11.69 3.36
C GLY A 161 8.64 11.66 1.83
N LEU A 162 8.40 10.50 1.20
CA LEU A 162 8.19 10.40 -0.26
C LEU A 162 6.73 10.53 -0.69
N GLY A 163 5.89 11.16 0.13
CA GLY A 163 4.47 11.34 -0.14
C GLY A 163 3.60 10.19 0.37
N SER A 164 2.35 10.48 0.61
CA SER A 164 1.36 9.53 1.15
C SER A 164 0.52 8.85 0.08
N SER A 165 0.73 9.17 -1.19
CA SER A 165 -0.02 8.63 -2.31
C SER A 165 0.87 8.34 -3.51
N ALA A 166 0.61 7.22 -4.18
CA ALA A 166 1.09 7.01 -5.53
C ALA A 166 0.33 8.01 -6.43
N GLY A 167 1.05 8.90 -7.11
CA GLY A 167 0.44 9.90 -7.96
C GLY A 167 1.21 11.21 -7.96
N PHE A 168 0.54 12.27 -8.32
CA PHE A 168 1.05 13.63 -8.27
C PHE A 168 0.08 14.52 -7.48
N ASP A 169 0.63 15.47 -6.74
CA ASP A 169 -0.12 16.53 -6.10
C ASP A 169 -0.16 17.74 -7.02
N MET A 170 -1.35 18.34 -7.18
CA MET A 170 -1.54 19.51 -7.99
C MET A 170 -2.30 20.57 -7.23
N GLU A 171 -1.77 21.77 -7.22
CA GLU A 171 -2.43 22.96 -6.69
C GLU A 171 -3.04 23.77 -7.84
N LEU A 172 -4.31 24.11 -7.70
CA LEU A 172 -5.03 24.97 -8.65
C LEU A 172 -5.20 26.36 -8.05
N GLU A 173 -4.56 27.36 -8.62
CA GLU A 173 -4.55 28.73 -8.14
C GLU A 173 -5.25 29.68 -9.13
N ASP A 174 -5.97 30.66 -8.60
CA ASP A 174 -6.58 31.74 -9.40
C ASP A 174 -5.64 32.94 -9.55
N HIS A 175 -4.70 32.87 -10.50
CA HIS A 175 -3.83 34.01 -10.84
C HIS A 175 -4.52 35.13 -11.57
N ALA A 176 -5.70 34.88 -12.18
CA ALA A 176 -6.44 35.86 -12.96
C ALA A 176 -7.43 36.68 -12.12
N GLY A 177 -7.59 36.36 -10.83
CA GLY A 177 -8.51 37.08 -9.93
C GLY A 177 -9.98 36.95 -10.33
N LYS A 178 -10.38 35.83 -10.96
CA LYS A 178 -11.76 35.56 -11.39
C LYS A 178 -12.70 35.21 -10.24
N GLY A 179 -12.13 34.96 -9.05
CA GLY A 179 -12.87 34.71 -7.84
C GLY A 179 -13.15 33.22 -7.55
N HIS A 180 -13.67 32.97 -6.35
CA HIS A 180 -13.87 31.66 -5.82
C HIS A 180 -14.75 30.74 -6.69
N ASP A 181 -15.84 31.26 -7.23
CA ASP A 181 -16.78 30.45 -8.02
C ASP A 181 -16.16 29.97 -9.34
N ALA A 182 -15.34 30.81 -9.98
CA ALA A 182 -14.61 30.43 -11.18
C ALA A 182 -13.54 29.37 -10.88
N LEU A 183 -12.85 29.46 -9.72
CA LEU A 183 -11.90 28.48 -9.28
C LEU A 183 -12.56 27.11 -8.98
N MET A 184 -13.74 27.12 -8.35
CA MET A 184 -14.51 25.91 -8.09
C MET A 184 -15.00 25.23 -9.38
N ALA A 185 -15.49 26.02 -10.36
CA ALA A 185 -15.89 25.50 -11.66
C ALA A 185 -14.70 24.86 -12.42
N ALA A 186 -13.54 25.50 -12.37
CA ALA A 186 -12.31 24.96 -12.97
C ALA A 186 -11.87 23.65 -12.27
N ARG A 187 -11.94 23.59 -10.94
CA ARG A 187 -11.68 22.37 -10.16
C ARG A 187 -12.59 21.22 -10.58
N ASP A 188 -13.90 21.49 -10.67
CA ASP A 188 -14.89 20.46 -10.99
C ASP A 188 -14.69 19.93 -12.42
N THR A 189 -14.38 20.80 -13.36
CA THR A 189 -14.01 20.42 -14.73
C THR A 189 -12.74 19.55 -14.76
N LEU A 190 -11.73 19.93 -13.98
CA LEU A 190 -10.49 19.17 -13.88
C LEU A 190 -10.73 17.78 -13.31
N LEU A 191 -11.51 17.65 -12.23
CA LEU A 191 -11.84 16.38 -11.61
C LEU A 191 -12.66 15.49 -12.55
N GLU A 192 -13.58 16.06 -13.33
CA GLU A 192 -14.35 15.33 -14.34
C GLU A 192 -13.43 14.76 -15.44
N LEU A 193 -12.52 15.58 -15.96
CA LEU A 193 -11.56 15.15 -16.97
C LEU A 193 -10.57 14.11 -16.44
N ALA A 194 -10.09 14.29 -15.22
CA ALA A 194 -9.23 13.31 -14.55
C ALA A 194 -9.94 11.97 -14.35
N GLY A 195 -11.21 11.98 -13.94
CA GLY A 195 -12.02 10.77 -13.76
C GLY A 195 -12.31 10.00 -15.06
N LYS A 196 -12.21 10.65 -16.21
CA LYS A 196 -12.37 10.02 -17.53
C LYS A 196 -11.05 9.48 -18.09
N ASN A 197 -9.93 9.83 -17.50
CA ASN A 197 -8.61 9.42 -18.01
C ASN A 197 -8.21 8.07 -17.42
N PRO A 198 -8.02 7.00 -18.23
CA PRO A 198 -7.69 5.68 -17.74
C PRO A 198 -6.31 5.58 -17.07
N LEU A 199 -5.43 6.57 -17.26
CA LEU A 199 -4.12 6.64 -16.60
C LEU A 199 -4.18 7.23 -15.20
N LEU A 200 -5.26 7.96 -14.86
CA LEU A 200 -5.45 8.64 -13.58
C LEU A 200 -6.52 7.99 -12.71
N THR A 201 -7.34 7.11 -13.27
CA THR A 201 -8.31 6.30 -12.54
C THR A 201 -7.66 5.01 -12.05
N ARG A 202 -7.87 4.72 -10.79
CA ARG A 202 -7.57 3.41 -10.20
C ARG A 202 -8.70 2.46 -10.48
#